data_5dd8a07ca1adfacc0bdb4e5e201b27a7
#
_entry.id   5dd8a07ca1adfacc0bdb4e5e201b27a7
#
_cell.length_a   1.000
_cell.length_b   1.000
_cell.length_c   1.000
_cell.angle_alpha   90.00
_cell.angle_beta   90.00
_cell.angle_gamma   90.00
#
_symmetry.space_group_name_H-M   'P 1'
#
loop_
_entity.id
_entity.type
_entity.pdbx_description
1 polymer ?
#
loop_
_entity_poly.entity_id
_entity_poly.type
_entity_poly.pdbx_seq_one_letter_code
_entity_poly.pdbx_strand_id
1 'polypeptide(L)'
;MKRITIIFFISFFSGYLLVADNEVSIDQSGATFNLDVEQLGAGNLIGGSDAVAGTMTALDLDGATMTLDINQIGDANKFKGDITADSFTGFFEFDGDSNIFDVQIDPNNTFGADSSNLQVNITGSSNDMSLDQALSAMASSLDLDWTIQGDTNTIDADIDIDGATNYMNIDGDDNTVNYNGDGFAGGYFHLTHDGNNREITVTQASTQDNDWLKITSDGNNGTFCIIQNDQGTSTSCP
;
A
#
# COMPACT_ATOMS: atom_id res chain seq x y z
N MET A 1 21.63 -5.40 15.57
CA MET A 1 20.72 -5.75 14.50
C MET A 1 20.36 -7.22 14.61
N LYS A 2 19.11 -7.53 14.88
CA LYS A 2 18.59 -8.90 14.74
C LYS A 2 17.86 -8.95 13.41
N ARG A 3 18.36 -9.69 12.46
CA ARG A 3 17.66 -10.01 11.22
C ARG A 3 16.89 -11.30 11.47
N ILE A 4 15.58 -11.26 11.28
CA ILE A 4 14.72 -12.45 11.33
C ILE A 4 14.36 -12.74 9.87
N THR A 5 14.87 -13.84 9.35
CA THR A 5 14.45 -14.37 8.05
C THR A 5 13.58 -15.58 8.33
N ILE A 6 12.32 -15.48 7.91
CA ILE A 6 11.34 -16.56 8.08
C ILE A 6 11.05 -17.11 6.69
N ILE A 7 11.44 -18.35 6.43
CA ILE A 7 11.19 -19.07 5.17
C ILE A 7 10.26 -20.23 5.47
N PHE A 8 9.06 -20.18 4.91
CA PHE A 8 8.11 -21.28 5.00
C PHE A 8 8.17 -22.16 3.74
N PHE A 9 8.60 -23.40 3.90
CA PHE A 9 8.49 -24.41 2.87
C PHE A 9 7.31 -25.33 3.15
N ILE A 10 6.37 -25.42 2.24
CA ILE A 10 5.28 -26.40 2.31
C ILE A 10 5.57 -27.52 1.33
N SER A 11 5.78 -28.74 1.84
CA SER A 11 5.92 -29.92 1.02
C SER A 11 4.57 -30.59 0.77
N PHE A 12 4.24 -30.79 -0.50
CA PHE A 12 3.05 -31.51 -0.93
C PHE A 12 3.06 -32.96 -0.48
N PHE A 13 2.08 -33.34 0.33
CA PHE A 13 1.67 -34.73 0.49
C PHE A 13 0.26 -34.91 -0.11
N SER A 14 0.16 -35.73 -1.11
CA SER A 14 -1.07 -36.09 -1.83
C SER A 14 -2.08 -36.79 -0.92
N GLY A 15 -3.26 -36.21 -0.74
CA GLY A 15 -4.39 -36.96 -0.23
C GLY A 15 -5.50 -36.23 0.51
N TYR A 16 -5.28 -35.04 1.00
CA TYR A 16 -6.31 -34.18 1.57
C TYR A 16 -6.04 -32.75 1.11
N LEU A 17 -7.06 -32.04 0.64
CA LEU A 17 -7.04 -30.60 0.45
C LEU A 17 -6.87 -29.95 1.84
N LEU A 18 -5.66 -29.97 2.35
CA LEU A 18 -5.25 -29.02 3.35
C LEU A 18 -5.02 -27.72 2.56
N VAL A 19 -5.94 -26.80 2.66
CA VAL A 19 -5.63 -25.40 2.37
C VAL A 19 -4.45 -25.11 3.29
N ALA A 20 -3.29 -24.92 2.71
CA ALA A 20 -2.13 -24.50 3.47
C ALA A 20 -2.35 -23.02 3.80
N ASP A 21 -2.85 -22.79 5.00
CA ASP A 21 -2.96 -21.43 5.53
C ASP A 21 -1.55 -20.96 5.88
N ASN A 22 -1.02 -20.04 5.10
CA ASN A 22 0.21 -19.37 5.45
C ASN A 22 -0.16 -18.19 6.36
N GLU A 23 0.11 -18.32 7.64
CA GLU A 23 -0.21 -17.29 8.60
C GLU A 23 1.08 -16.74 9.22
N VAL A 24 1.18 -15.42 9.34
CA VAL A 24 2.23 -14.75 10.13
C VAL A 24 1.56 -13.61 10.86
N SER A 25 1.64 -13.61 12.17
CA SER A 25 1.26 -12.50 13.02
C SER A 25 2.50 -12.01 13.77
N ILE A 26 2.78 -10.73 13.70
CA ILE A 26 3.96 -10.14 14.33
C ILE A 26 3.52 -8.93 15.13
N ASP A 27 3.84 -8.95 16.40
CA ASP A 27 3.78 -7.82 17.31
C ASP A 27 5.22 -7.51 17.72
N GLN A 28 5.72 -6.35 17.32
CA GLN A 28 7.12 -5.99 17.50
C GLN A 28 7.26 -4.56 17.99
N SER A 29 7.94 -4.39 19.08
CA SER A 29 8.35 -3.10 19.60
C SER A 29 9.87 -3.03 19.80
N GLY A 30 10.52 -1.95 19.32
CA GLY A 30 11.96 -1.76 19.47
C GLY A 30 12.55 -0.73 18.49
N ALA A 31 13.78 -0.30 18.74
CA ALA A 31 14.38 0.81 18.00
C ALA A 31 14.70 0.50 16.53
N THR A 32 14.97 -0.75 16.19
CA THR A 32 15.31 -1.16 14.81
C THR A 32 14.76 -2.54 14.53
N PHE A 33 14.06 -2.69 13.43
CA PHE A 33 13.46 -3.94 13.01
C PHE A 33 13.70 -4.21 11.51
N ASN A 34 14.09 -5.44 11.18
CA ASN A 34 14.16 -5.93 9.80
C ASN A 34 13.39 -7.23 9.72
N LEU A 35 12.44 -7.28 8.81
CA LEU A 35 11.65 -8.46 8.49
C LEU A 35 11.81 -8.80 7.01
N ASP A 36 12.08 -10.07 6.74
CA ASP A 36 12.18 -10.63 5.40
C ASP A 36 11.33 -11.91 5.40
N VAL A 37 10.25 -11.91 4.62
CA VAL A 37 9.29 -13.01 4.57
C VAL A 37 9.02 -13.41 3.13
N GLU A 38 9.15 -14.69 2.85
CA GLU A 38 8.69 -15.31 1.60
C GLU A 38 7.61 -16.34 1.93
N GLN A 39 6.42 -16.17 1.37
CA GLN A 39 5.31 -17.12 1.49
C GLN A 39 4.93 -17.65 0.11
N LEU A 40 4.97 -18.97 -0.04
CA LEU A 40 4.60 -19.66 -1.28
C LEU A 40 3.38 -20.53 -1.06
N GLY A 41 2.39 -20.40 -1.90
CA GLY A 41 1.17 -21.22 -1.87
C GLY A 41 -0.10 -20.39 -1.77
N ALA A 42 -1.22 -21.05 -1.65
CA ALA A 42 -2.54 -20.45 -1.59
C ALA A 42 -2.86 -19.85 -0.21
N GLY A 43 -3.53 -18.71 -0.17
CA GLY A 43 -4.10 -18.13 1.05
C GLY A 43 -3.08 -17.46 1.98
N ASN A 44 -2.02 -16.90 1.46
CA ASN A 44 -0.99 -16.22 2.25
C ASN A 44 -1.59 -15.08 3.09
N LEU A 45 -1.19 -15.00 4.35
CA LEU A 45 -1.65 -14.01 5.31
C LEU A 45 -0.47 -13.52 6.15
N ILE A 46 -0.31 -12.21 6.28
CA ILE A 46 0.58 -11.59 7.24
C ILE A 46 -0.21 -10.50 7.96
N GLY A 47 -0.68 -10.82 9.14
CA GLY A 47 -1.51 -9.92 9.94
C GLY A 47 -2.90 -9.64 9.36
N GLY A 48 -3.82 -9.23 10.19
CA GLY A 48 -5.16 -8.82 9.80
C GLY A 48 -6.28 -9.51 10.54
N SER A 49 -7.38 -8.79 10.75
CA SER A 49 -8.56 -9.26 11.48
C SER A 49 -9.47 -10.17 10.69
N ASP A 50 -9.21 -10.37 9.41
CA ASP A 50 -10.08 -11.13 8.50
C ASP A 50 -9.63 -12.57 8.28
N ALA A 51 -8.73 -13.07 9.09
CA ALA A 51 -8.42 -14.48 9.09
C ALA A 51 -9.67 -15.27 9.51
N VAL A 52 -10.26 -15.96 8.57
CA VAL A 52 -11.48 -16.76 8.76
C VAL A 52 -11.27 -17.89 9.76
N ALA A 53 -10.05 -18.21 10.09
CA ALA A 53 -9.70 -19.36 10.90
C ALA A 53 -9.26 -19.05 12.33
N GLY A 54 -9.58 -17.91 12.85
CA GLY A 54 -9.45 -17.63 14.27
C GLY A 54 -8.27 -16.78 14.63
N THR A 55 -8.54 -15.56 15.02
CA THR A 55 -7.73 -14.72 15.90
C THR A 55 -6.36 -14.28 15.40
N MET A 56 -6.14 -14.10 14.12
CA MET A 56 -5.00 -13.29 13.72
C MET A 56 -5.27 -11.83 14.12
N THR A 57 -4.43 -11.33 14.97
CA THR A 57 -4.36 -9.89 15.22
C THR A 57 -3.66 -9.22 14.03
N ALA A 58 -4.01 -7.99 13.74
CA ALA A 58 -3.28 -7.19 12.79
C ALA A 58 -1.77 -7.21 13.10
N LEU A 59 -0.96 -7.09 12.09
CA LEU A 59 0.45 -6.78 12.24
C LEU A 59 0.56 -5.44 12.97
N ASP A 60 1.32 -5.40 14.06
CA ASP A 60 1.58 -4.19 14.82
C ASP A 60 3.09 -4.04 14.99
N LEU A 61 3.66 -3.07 14.31
CA LEU A 61 5.10 -2.83 14.29
C LEU A 61 5.40 -1.43 14.78
N ASP A 62 6.16 -1.35 15.86
CA ASP A 62 6.55 -0.11 16.51
C ASP A 62 8.08 0.02 16.62
N GLY A 63 8.67 1.04 16.02
CA GLY A 63 10.11 1.27 16.10
C GLY A 63 10.60 2.46 15.29
N ALA A 64 11.78 2.99 15.64
CA ALA A 64 12.31 4.19 14.98
C ALA A 64 12.80 3.93 13.55
N THR A 65 13.30 2.74 13.25
CA THR A 65 13.78 2.40 11.90
C THR A 65 13.37 0.98 11.54
N MET A 66 12.62 0.85 10.45
CA MET A 66 12.12 -0.44 10.01
C MET A 66 12.40 -0.70 8.54
N THR A 67 12.65 -1.97 8.23
CA THR A 67 12.71 -2.47 6.86
C THR A 67 11.88 -3.75 6.77
N LEU A 68 10.92 -3.76 5.86
CA LEU A 68 10.12 -4.93 5.52
C LEU A 68 10.40 -5.34 4.09
N ASP A 69 10.61 -6.64 3.88
CA ASP A 69 10.73 -7.27 2.56
C ASP A 69 9.78 -8.46 2.56
N ILE A 70 8.65 -8.29 1.88
CA ILE A 70 7.53 -9.22 1.93
C ILE A 70 7.24 -9.70 0.52
N ASN A 71 7.38 -10.99 0.30
CA ASN A 71 7.07 -11.65 -0.95
C ASN A 71 6.02 -12.74 -0.72
N GLN A 72 4.84 -12.57 -1.31
CA GLN A 72 3.75 -13.52 -1.25
C GLN A 72 3.36 -13.99 -2.64
N ILE A 73 3.51 -15.27 -2.90
CA ILE A 73 3.16 -15.92 -4.16
C ILE A 73 2.09 -16.97 -3.90
N GLY A 74 0.92 -16.80 -4.49
CA GLY A 74 -0.23 -17.71 -4.28
C GLY A 74 -1.52 -17.09 -4.74
N ASP A 75 -2.65 -17.72 -4.42
CA ASP A 75 -3.94 -17.35 -4.99
C ASP A 75 -4.62 -16.15 -4.30
N ALA A 76 -4.34 -15.91 -3.02
CA ALA A 76 -5.03 -14.88 -2.24
C ALA A 76 -4.11 -14.25 -1.18
N ASN A 77 -3.21 -13.40 -1.62
CA ASN A 77 -2.24 -12.78 -0.74
C ASN A 77 -2.89 -11.66 0.09
N LYS A 78 -2.50 -11.57 1.34
CA LYS A 78 -2.98 -10.51 2.24
C LYS A 78 -1.85 -9.97 3.08
N PHE A 79 -1.77 -8.67 3.14
CA PHE A 79 -0.92 -7.97 4.09
C PHE A 79 -1.74 -6.86 4.73
N LYS A 80 -1.93 -6.94 6.04
CA LYS A 80 -2.70 -5.96 6.79
C LYS A 80 -1.99 -5.60 8.08
N GLY A 81 -1.91 -4.32 8.39
CA GLY A 81 -1.37 -3.92 9.68
C GLY A 81 -1.00 -2.46 9.84
N ASP A 82 -0.59 -2.16 11.05
CA ASP A 82 -0.16 -0.84 11.49
C ASP A 82 1.37 -0.81 11.63
N ILE A 83 1.98 0.23 11.08
CA ILE A 83 3.42 0.44 11.13
C ILE A 83 3.68 1.83 11.71
N THR A 84 4.34 1.89 12.85
CA THR A 84 4.73 3.14 13.50
C THR A 84 6.25 3.29 13.46
N ALA A 85 6.77 4.21 12.64
CA ALA A 85 8.21 4.38 12.47
C ALA A 85 8.61 5.80 12.06
N ASP A 86 9.79 6.28 12.52
CA ASP A 86 10.42 7.51 12.01
C ASP A 86 10.96 7.32 10.58
N SER A 87 11.50 6.14 10.30
CA SER A 87 12.06 5.79 9.01
C SER A 87 11.63 4.38 8.62
N PHE A 88 10.85 4.30 7.56
CA PHE A 88 10.30 3.05 7.06
C PHE A 88 10.76 2.77 5.64
N THR A 89 11.19 1.53 5.38
CA THR A 89 11.45 1.04 4.04
C THR A 89 10.69 -0.25 3.83
N GLY A 90 9.78 -0.27 2.88
CA GLY A 90 8.95 -1.43 2.56
C GLY A 90 9.11 -1.86 1.11
N PHE A 91 9.34 -3.16 0.90
CA PHE A 91 9.29 -3.82 -0.40
C PHE A 91 8.22 -4.90 -0.31
N PHE A 92 7.18 -4.77 -1.13
CA PHE A 92 6.05 -5.69 -1.14
C PHE A 92 5.87 -6.23 -2.55
N GLU A 93 5.85 -7.54 -2.68
CA GLU A 93 5.59 -8.23 -3.94
C GLU A 93 4.49 -9.27 -3.73
N PHE A 94 3.37 -9.10 -4.41
CA PHE A 94 2.22 -10.00 -4.35
C PHE A 94 1.88 -10.51 -5.74
N ASP A 95 1.88 -11.83 -5.89
CA ASP A 95 1.50 -12.51 -7.12
C ASP A 95 0.38 -13.51 -6.83
N GLY A 96 -0.84 -13.16 -7.22
CA GLY A 96 -2.05 -13.95 -6.95
C GLY A 96 -3.31 -13.28 -7.48
N ASP A 97 -4.41 -14.03 -7.57
CA ASP A 97 -5.63 -13.56 -8.21
C ASP A 97 -6.45 -12.54 -7.40
N SER A 98 -6.23 -12.46 -6.10
CA SER A 98 -7.01 -11.57 -5.21
C SER A 98 -6.12 -11.08 -4.07
N ASN A 99 -5.33 -10.07 -4.33
CA ASN A 99 -4.40 -9.54 -3.33
C ASN A 99 -5.08 -8.44 -2.50
N ILE A 100 -4.80 -8.43 -1.21
CA ILE A 100 -5.22 -7.38 -0.29
C ILE A 100 -3.98 -6.79 0.37
N PHE A 101 -3.80 -5.49 0.18
CA PHE A 101 -2.81 -4.69 0.86
C PHE A 101 -3.53 -3.57 1.61
N ASP A 102 -3.55 -3.65 2.95
CA ASP A 102 -4.28 -2.72 3.80
C ASP A 102 -3.36 -2.32 4.96
N VAL A 103 -2.75 -1.16 4.82
CA VAL A 103 -1.66 -0.73 5.69
C VAL A 103 -1.87 0.70 6.15
N GLN A 104 -1.71 0.90 7.45
CA GLN A 104 -1.60 2.21 8.05
C GLN A 104 -0.14 2.45 8.48
N ILE A 105 0.42 3.57 8.06
CA ILE A 105 1.77 3.96 8.47
C ILE A 105 1.66 5.18 9.38
N ASP A 106 2.19 5.03 10.60
CA ASP A 106 2.14 6.01 11.68
C ASP A 106 0.74 6.61 11.96
N PRO A 107 -0.29 5.78 12.13
CA PRO A 107 -1.68 6.24 12.27
C PRO A 107 -1.89 7.15 13.49
N ASN A 108 -1.01 7.08 14.46
CA ASN A 108 -1.05 7.91 15.66
C ASN A 108 -0.01 9.04 15.65
N ASN A 109 0.75 9.17 14.57
CA ASN A 109 1.82 10.16 14.42
C ASN A 109 2.80 10.17 15.62
N THR A 110 3.19 9.00 16.08
CA THR A 110 4.04 8.87 17.27
C THR A 110 5.48 9.26 16.95
N PHE A 111 5.95 8.92 15.77
CA PHE A 111 7.31 9.22 15.30
C PHE A 111 7.36 10.18 14.12
N GLY A 112 6.25 10.39 13.41
CA GLY A 112 6.15 11.35 12.32
C GLY A 112 6.43 10.81 10.93
N ALA A 113 6.81 9.54 10.77
CA ALA A 113 7.10 8.88 9.49
C ALA A 113 8.00 9.73 8.55
N ASP A 114 9.01 10.40 9.11
CA ASP A 114 9.80 11.46 8.46
C ASP A 114 10.56 11.01 7.19
N SER A 115 10.75 9.73 6.99
CA SER A 115 11.45 9.21 5.81
C SER A 115 10.92 7.82 5.47
N SER A 116 9.92 7.79 4.62
CA SER A 116 9.33 6.52 4.17
C SER A 116 9.65 6.28 2.70
N ASN A 117 10.07 5.05 2.40
CA ASN A 117 10.23 4.56 1.04
C ASN A 117 9.43 3.27 0.90
N LEU A 118 8.47 3.28 0.01
CA LEU A 118 7.53 2.19 -0.16
C LEU A 118 7.45 1.79 -1.63
N GLN A 119 7.81 0.54 -1.89
CA GLN A 119 7.63 -0.07 -3.20
C GLN A 119 6.63 -1.22 -3.10
N VAL A 120 5.58 -1.15 -3.91
CA VAL A 120 4.50 -2.14 -3.93
C VAL A 120 4.30 -2.65 -5.35
N ASN A 121 4.55 -3.93 -5.57
CA ASN A 121 4.35 -4.62 -6.85
C ASN A 121 3.25 -5.66 -6.68
N ILE A 122 2.19 -5.52 -7.44
CA ILE A 122 1.05 -6.44 -7.37
C ILE A 122 0.71 -6.97 -8.76
N THR A 123 0.65 -8.28 -8.88
CA THR A 123 0.22 -8.97 -10.08
C THR A 123 -0.97 -9.86 -9.77
N GLY A 124 -2.07 -9.68 -10.50
CA GLY A 124 -3.28 -10.49 -10.31
C GLY A 124 -4.56 -9.72 -10.60
N SER A 125 -5.65 -10.40 -10.67
CA SER A 125 -6.96 -9.79 -10.88
C SER A 125 -7.63 -9.47 -9.54
N SER A 126 -8.42 -8.42 -9.50
CA SER A 126 -9.22 -8.05 -8.31
C SER A 126 -8.39 -7.72 -7.07
N ASN A 127 -7.41 -6.88 -7.22
CA ASN A 127 -6.60 -6.42 -6.10
C ASN A 127 -7.29 -5.28 -5.35
N ASP A 128 -7.25 -5.33 -4.03
CA ASP A 128 -7.80 -4.33 -3.13
C ASP A 128 -6.66 -3.75 -2.27
N MET A 129 -6.39 -2.47 -2.46
CA MET A 129 -5.25 -1.82 -1.86
C MET A 129 -5.67 -0.56 -1.13
N SER A 130 -5.36 -0.51 0.14
CA SER A 130 -5.54 0.64 1.00
C SER A 130 -4.23 1.03 1.65
N LEU A 131 -3.81 2.25 1.47
CA LEU A 131 -2.70 2.84 2.20
C LEU A 131 -3.16 4.13 2.87
N ASP A 132 -3.15 4.13 4.17
CA ASP A 132 -3.40 5.30 5.00
C ASP A 132 -2.09 5.69 5.67
N GLN A 133 -1.53 6.80 5.24
CA GLN A 133 -0.35 7.38 5.87
C GLN A 133 -0.77 8.69 6.52
N ALA A 134 -1.31 8.57 7.72
CA ALA A 134 -1.90 9.65 8.49
C ALA A 134 -0.83 10.43 9.24
N LEU A 135 -0.80 11.73 9.01
CA LEU A 135 0.32 12.45 9.40
C LEU A 135 0.05 13.83 9.86
N SER A 136 0.87 14.25 10.68
CA SER A 136 0.95 15.65 11.00
C SER A 136 1.80 16.38 9.95
N ALA A 137 1.60 17.67 9.87
CA ALA A 137 2.34 18.62 9.08
C ALA A 137 3.87 18.63 9.26
N MET A 138 4.44 17.66 9.93
CA MET A 138 5.87 17.55 10.22
C MET A 138 6.53 16.33 9.58
N ALA A 139 5.77 15.42 9.02
CA ALA A 139 6.34 14.32 8.24
C ALA A 139 6.88 14.85 6.92
N SER A 140 8.08 14.49 6.59
CA SER A 140 8.75 14.95 5.38
C SER A 140 9.38 13.78 4.64
N SER A 141 9.12 13.70 3.33
CA SER A 141 9.75 12.74 2.44
C SER A 141 9.15 11.33 2.44
N LEU A 142 8.07 11.17 1.71
CA LEU A 142 7.60 9.86 1.24
C LEU A 142 8.01 9.67 -0.22
N ASP A 143 8.59 8.52 -0.53
CA ASP A 143 8.77 8.03 -1.89
C ASP A 143 7.96 6.75 -2.05
N LEU A 144 6.92 6.81 -2.86
CA LEU A 144 5.96 5.72 -3.06
C LEU A 144 5.95 5.32 -4.53
N ASP A 145 6.27 4.06 -4.82
CA ASP A 145 6.25 3.47 -6.15
C ASP A 145 5.35 2.23 -6.19
N TRP A 146 4.27 2.35 -6.95
CA TRP A 146 3.28 1.30 -7.12
C TRP A 146 3.27 0.79 -8.54
N THR A 147 3.43 -0.51 -8.71
CA THR A 147 3.23 -1.20 -9.97
C THR A 147 2.15 -2.26 -9.82
N ILE A 148 1.05 -2.07 -10.53
CA ILE A 148 -0.13 -2.91 -10.41
C ILE A 148 -0.49 -3.45 -11.78
N GLN A 149 -0.53 -4.76 -11.91
CA GLN A 149 -0.89 -5.47 -13.14
C GLN A 149 -2.09 -6.36 -12.92
N GLY A 150 -3.15 -6.12 -13.68
CA GLY A 150 -4.37 -6.93 -13.63
C GLY A 150 -5.64 -6.10 -13.71
N ASP A 151 -6.76 -6.77 -13.92
CA ASP A 151 -8.05 -6.13 -14.08
C ASP A 151 -8.77 -5.97 -12.75
N THR A 152 -9.68 -5.01 -12.68
CA THR A 152 -10.59 -4.82 -11.56
C THR A 152 -9.87 -4.51 -10.24
N ASN A 153 -8.91 -3.61 -10.28
CA ASN A 153 -8.20 -3.19 -9.09
C ASN A 153 -8.88 -2.00 -8.43
N THR A 154 -8.93 -2.01 -7.11
CA THR A 154 -9.34 -0.88 -6.28
C THR A 154 -8.15 -0.39 -5.49
N ILE A 155 -7.84 0.89 -5.62
CA ILE A 155 -6.74 1.54 -4.95
C ILE A 155 -7.28 2.75 -4.21
N ASP A 156 -7.07 2.77 -2.90
CA ASP A 156 -7.42 3.86 -2.01
C ASP A 156 -6.17 4.30 -1.25
N ALA A 157 -5.68 5.50 -1.51
CA ALA A 157 -4.47 6.02 -0.90
C ALA A 157 -4.74 7.40 -0.29
N ASP A 158 -4.61 7.48 1.03
CA ASP A 158 -4.71 8.71 1.82
C ASP A 158 -3.33 9.07 2.38
N ILE A 159 -2.71 10.09 1.80
CA ILE A 159 -1.31 10.44 2.03
C ILE A 159 -1.21 11.87 2.55
N ASP A 160 -0.99 12.00 3.82
CA ASP A 160 -0.99 13.25 4.56
C ASP A 160 0.46 13.68 4.89
N ILE A 161 1.30 13.84 3.87
CA ILE A 161 2.73 14.09 4.00
C ILE A 161 3.21 15.29 3.18
N ASP A 162 4.04 16.11 3.81
CA ASP A 162 4.75 17.18 3.13
C ASP A 162 5.78 16.65 2.14
N GLY A 163 5.70 17.11 0.89
CA GLY A 163 6.68 16.77 -0.13
C GLY A 163 6.67 15.30 -0.57
N ALA A 164 5.53 14.63 -0.45
CA ALA A 164 5.41 13.25 -0.90
C ALA A 164 5.62 13.13 -2.42
N THR A 165 6.39 12.13 -2.82
CA THR A 165 6.59 11.77 -4.22
C THR A 165 5.93 10.42 -4.49
N ASN A 166 4.89 10.42 -5.32
CA ASN A 166 4.10 9.24 -5.58
C ASN A 166 4.10 8.91 -7.07
N TYR A 167 4.56 7.70 -7.39
CA TYR A 167 4.46 7.11 -8.71
C TYR A 167 3.51 5.92 -8.67
N MET A 168 2.52 5.93 -9.55
CA MET A 168 1.57 4.84 -9.67
C MET A 168 1.48 4.41 -11.13
N ASN A 169 1.76 3.15 -11.40
CA ASN A 169 1.67 2.55 -12.71
C ASN A 169 0.68 1.39 -12.67
N ILE A 170 -0.40 1.51 -13.45
CA ILE A 170 -1.49 0.55 -13.47
C ILE A 170 -1.69 0.06 -14.90
N ASP A 171 -1.66 -1.25 -15.09
CA ASP A 171 -1.91 -1.94 -16.36
C ASP A 171 -3.06 -2.93 -16.18
N GLY A 172 -4.20 -2.66 -16.82
CA GLY A 172 -5.41 -3.49 -16.77
C GLY A 172 -6.72 -2.71 -16.91
N ASP A 173 -7.80 -3.44 -17.13
CA ASP A 173 -9.13 -2.87 -17.32
C ASP A 173 -9.92 -2.77 -16.00
N ASP A 174 -10.98 -1.96 -16.00
CA ASP A 174 -11.95 -1.82 -14.89
C ASP A 174 -11.34 -1.41 -13.54
N ASN A 175 -10.36 -0.51 -13.56
CA ASN A 175 -9.66 -0.08 -12.35
C ASN A 175 -10.30 1.17 -11.73
N THR A 176 -10.33 1.20 -10.39
CA THR A 176 -10.74 2.34 -9.58
C THR A 176 -9.57 2.85 -8.76
N VAL A 177 -9.27 4.13 -8.88
CA VAL A 177 -8.21 4.80 -8.13
C VAL A 177 -8.78 5.99 -7.38
N ASN A 178 -8.62 6.00 -6.07
CA ASN A 178 -8.85 7.14 -5.21
C ASN A 178 -7.53 7.53 -4.55
N TYR A 179 -7.02 8.67 -4.89
CA TYR A 179 -5.83 9.25 -4.27
C TYR A 179 -6.18 10.56 -3.60
N ASN A 180 -5.90 10.65 -2.34
CA ASN A 180 -6.03 11.86 -1.55
C ASN A 180 -4.67 12.22 -0.97
N GLY A 181 -4.10 13.33 -1.41
CA GLY A 181 -2.85 13.87 -0.89
C GLY A 181 -3.12 15.20 -0.19
N ASP A 182 -2.96 15.24 1.12
CA ASP A 182 -3.11 16.44 1.94
C ASP A 182 -1.83 16.67 2.76
N GLY A 183 -1.17 17.76 2.54
CA GLY A 183 0.08 18.12 3.21
C GLY A 183 0.29 19.62 3.23
N PHE A 184 1.33 20.10 3.92
CA PHE A 184 1.63 21.52 3.99
C PHE A 184 2.48 22.04 2.83
N ALA A 185 3.32 21.21 2.25
CA ALA A 185 4.23 21.57 1.17
C ALA A 185 4.09 20.60 -0.01
N GLY A 186 4.25 21.14 -1.20
CA GLY A 186 3.94 20.54 -2.47
C GLY A 186 4.18 19.04 -2.65
N GLY A 187 3.13 18.35 -2.99
CA GLY A 187 3.14 16.94 -3.32
C GLY A 187 3.39 16.70 -4.81
N TYR A 188 4.06 15.61 -5.13
CA TYR A 188 4.24 15.14 -6.49
C TYR A 188 3.48 13.83 -6.69
N PHE A 189 2.49 13.83 -7.60
CA PHE A 189 1.76 12.63 -7.96
C PHE A 189 1.82 12.38 -9.46
N HIS A 190 2.28 11.19 -9.86
CA HIS A 190 2.34 10.76 -11.24
C HIS A 190 1.64 9.41 -11.41
N LEU A 191 0.49 9.43 -12.07
CA LEU A 191 -0.25 8.24 -12.45
C LEU A 191 -0.02 7.93 -13.94
N THR A 192 0.37 6.70 -14.24
CA THR A 192 0.28 6.11 -15.57
C THR A 192 -0.72 4.97 -15.53
N HIS A 193 -1.70 5.01 -16.41
CA HIS A 193 -2.73 3.98 -16.52
C HIS A 193 -2.89 3.54 -17.96
N ASP A 194 -2.77 2.24 -18.22
CA ASP A 194 -3.08 1.60 -19.51
C ASP A 194 -4.22 0.60 -19.31
N GLY A 195 -5.36 0.84 -19.97
CA GLY A 195 -6.57 0.00 -19.83
C GLY A 195 -7.87 0.77 -20.01
N ASN A 196 -8.97 0.04 -20.07
CA ASN A 196 -10.30 0.58 -20.31
C ASN A 196 -11.15 0.66 -19.04
N ASN A 197 -12.29 1.41 -19.11
CA ASN A 197 -13.31 1.50 -18.06
C ASN A 197 -12.77 1.88 -16.68
N ARG A 198 -11.93 2.87 -16.61
CA ARG A 198 -11.32 3.33 -15.37
C ARG A 198 -12.11 4.44 -14.69
N GLU A 199 -12.07 4.46 -13.37
CA GLU A 199 -12.52 5.58 -12.56
C GLU A 199 -11.35 6.09 -11.71
N ILE A 200 -10.95 7.33 -11.91
CA ILE A 200 -9.80 7.92 -11.27
C ILE A 200 -10.20 9.20 -10.57
N THR A 201 -10.10 9.20 -9.26
CA THR A 201 -10.28 10.37 -8.42
C THR A 201 -8.95 10.76 -7.79
N VAL A 202 -8.52 11.98 -8.01
CA VAL A 202 -7.31 12.54 -7.41
C VAL A 202 -7.65 13.84 -6.72
N THR A 203 -7.36 13.90 -5.45
CA THR A 203 -7.41 15.13 -4.65
C THR A 203 -6.01 15.43 -4.16
N GLN A 204 -5.52 16.63 -4.45
CA GLN A 204 -4.33 17.18 -3.83
C GLN A 204 -4.73 18.51 -3.18
N ALA A 205 -4.62 18.56 -1.88
CA ALA A 205 -4.99 19.72 -1.09
C ALA A 205 -3.80 20.16 -0.23
N SER A 206 -2.97 21.04 -0.75
CA SER A 206 -1.90 21.65 0.03
C SER A 206 -2.21 23.11 0.35
N THR A 207 -1.59 23.62 1.38
CA THR A 207 -1.73 25.02 1.79
C THR A 207 -0.63 25.91 1.22
N GLN A 208 0.34 25.35 0.50
CA GLN A 208 1.44 26.06 -0.12
C GLN A 208 1.60 25.70 -1.59
N ASP A 209 2.03 26.66 -2.37
CA ASP A 209 2.28 26.49 -3.80
C ASP A 209 3.30 25.38 -4.05
N ASN A 210 3.16 24.63 -5.14
CA ASN A 210 4.06 23.65 -5.77
C ASN A 210 3.57 22.20 -5.82
N ASP A 211 2.27 21.96 -5.68
CA ASP A 211 1.73 20.65 -5.99
C ASP A 211 1.87 20.34 -7.48
N TRP A 212 2.34 19.16 -7.77
CA TRP A 212 2.51 18.72 -9.12
C TRP A 212 1.74 17.42 -9.38
N LEU A 213 0.90 17.46 -10.39
CA LEU A 213 0.07 16.34 -10.81
C LEU A 213 0.30 16.02 -12.29
N LYS A 214 0.59 14.76 -12.58
CA LYS A 214 0.59 14.26 -13.94
C LYS A 214 -0.20 12.96 -14.02
N ILE A 215 -1.16 12.94 -14.95
CA ILE A 215 -1.88 11.72 -15.29
C ILE A 215 -1.63 11.44 -16.76
N THR A 216 -1.13 10.25 -17.05
CA THR A 216 -1.01 9.70 -18.38
C THR A 216 -1.91 8.48 -18.45
N SER A 217 -2.89 8.49 -19.35
CA SER A 217 -3.85 7.39 -19.43
C SER A 217 -4.14 7.06 -20.88
N ASP A 218 -4.01 5.78 -21.24
CA ASP A 218 -4.38 5.22 -22.55
C ASP A 218 -5.55 4.24 -22.35
N GLY A 219 -6.42 4.16 -23.33
CA GLY A 219 -7.62 3.31 -23.30
C GLY A 219 -8.93 4.10 -23.41
N ASN A 220 -10.06 3.38 -23.39
CA ASN A 220 -11.39 3.93 -23.62
C ASN A 220 -12.21 3.97 -22.32
N ASN A 221 -13.28 4.81 -22.31
CA ASN A 221 -14.30 4.86 -21.26
C ASN A 221 -13.74 5.18 -19.87
N GLY A 222 -12.90 6.18 -19.75
CA GLY A 222 -12.39 6.62 -18.45
C GLY A 222 -13.18 7.80 -17.86
N THR A 223 -13.39 7.77 -16.57
CA THR A 223 -13.91 8.89 -15.78
C THR A 223 -12.77 9.44 -14.91
N PHE A 224 -12.59 10.75 -14.96
CA PHE A 224 -11.57 11.43 -14.17
C PHE A 224 -12.21 12.51 -13.31
N CYS A 225 -11.91 12.49 -12.05
CA CYS A 225 -12.17 13.57 -11.13
C CYS A 225 -10.87 14.08 -10.55
N ILE A 226 -10.50 15.30 -10.83
CA ILE A 226 -9.25 15.87 -10.37
C ILE A 226 -9.53 17.16 -9.60
N ILE A 227 -9.12 17.20 -8.36
CA ILE A 227 -9.17 18.37 -7.50
C ILE A 227 -7.74 18.70 -7.06
N GLN A 228 -7.24 19.82 -7.53
CA GLN A 228 -5.98 20.38 -7.05
C GLN A 228 -6.29 21.73 -6.44
N ASN A 229 -6.08 21.87 -5.15
CA ASN A 229 -6.68 22.96 -4.39
C ASN A 229 -5.70 23.64 -3.44
N ASP A 230 -5.08 24.68 -3.92
CA ASP A 230 -4.38 25.64 -3.06
C ASP A 230 -5.39 26.69 -2.58
N GLN A 231 -6.05 26.43 -1.45
CA GLN A 231 -7.01 27.32 -0.79
C GLN A 231 -8.31 27.60 -1.58
N GLY A 232 -8.67 26.77 -2.53
CA GLY A 232 -9.95 26.84 -3.22
C GLY A 232 -11.11 26.30 -2.39
N THR A 233 -12.32 26.48 -2.87
CA THR A 233 -13.55 26.05 -2.18
C THR A 233 -14.19 24.79 -2.78
N SER A 234 -13.64 24.23 -3.83
CA SER A 234 -14.19 23.02 -4.45
C SER A 234 -13.56 21.78 -3.81
N THR A 235 -14.38 20.98 -3.17
CA THR A 235 -13.96 19.76 -2.47
C THR A 235 -14.63 18.50 -3.01
N SER A 236 -15.33 18.60 -4.13
CA SER A 236 -16.01 17.45 -4.73
C SER A 236 -16.16 17.59 -6.22
N CYS A 237 -16.06 16.49 -6.92
CA CYS A 237 -16.46 16.39 -8.31
C CYS A 237 -17.99 16.37 -8.47
N PRO A 238 -18.51 16.80 -9.60
CA PRO A 238 -19.93 16.79 -9.88
C PRO A 238 -20.52 15.38 -10.03
#